data_6a94de2cd204612fc733c17376150754
#
_entry.id   6a94de2cd204612fc733c17376150754
#
_cell.length_a   1.000
_cell.length_b   1.000
_cell.length_c   1.000
_cell.angle_alpha   90.00
_cell.angle_beta   90.00
_cell.angle_gamma   90.00
#
_symmetry.space_group_name_H-M   'P 1'
#
loop_
_entity.id
_entity.type
_entity.pdbx_description
1 polymer ?
#
loop_
_entity_poly.entity_id
_entity_poly.type
_entity_poly.pdbx_seq_one_letter_code
_entity_poly.pdbx_strand_id
1 'polypeptide(L)'
;MSRIRKPRSARTSIRLCLLVFAAIVVTAVWMRPAMVSSQSNDPGEIPAKKPVQNFDIRDSLSADEGNSLTARGLRVGTPANLASTRQRMTAAHDRLRAANPGIDVEWSKETGGPEVVRSLSAEKLSGPTSAGREQVLRGFLQQNADLYGLSKGQVTGLRKTADYENPESNMSWVEFEQQINGIPVFQGNIRAGFSKAHELVGTSGSLVNGVDTASLGKTTSFAASLSSDPGSSAANAVASAAQSVGVELNSGNLQVKEVSPDGLTVTFDAGPFTEDIKAEMVYFPLEQGVVTPAWSMVLWEDYPAYYTLIDAETGQLLWRKNITNDQTQTATYSVYDNDSPAPLSPFVGLPGSNIQGTFVPRTSHTIVSELPAFDNLGWITDGGNTTTGNNVDAGLDVVTPNGIDAGGRPTGSPNRVFDFPYDPAIDAPSAANYRSGAVTNIFFWANRYHDIMIGSGESLS
;
A
#
# COMPACT_ATOMS: atom_id res chain seq x y z
N MET A 1 -47.76 38.72 -24.77
CA MET A 1 -46.99 37.80 -25.64
C MET A 1 -45.60 37.62 -25.05
N SER A 2 -45.44 36.59 -24.23
CA SER A 2 -44.18 36.27 -23.55
C SER A 2 -43.53 35.08 -24.24
N ARG A 3 -42.29 35.22 -24.71
CA ARG A 3 -41.51 34.13 -25.32
C ARG A 3 -40.71 33.40 -24.25
N ILE A 4 -41.06 32.18 -23.99
CA ILE A 4 -40.35 31.24 -23.13
C ILE A 4 -39.09 30.76 -23.86
N ARG A 5 -37.90 31.01 -23.29
CA ARG A 5 -36.62 30.39 -23.75
C ARG A 5 -36.42 29.06 -23.07
N LYS A 6 -36.24 27.99 -23.85
CA LYS A 6 -35.82 26.66 -23.40
C LYS A 6 -34.34 26.68 -22.98
N PRO A 7 -33.94 25.94 -21.94
CA PRO A 7 -32.53 25.79 -21.58
C PRO A 7 -31.79 24.85 -22.54
N ARG A 8 -30.58 25.23 -22.94
CA ARG A 8 -29.67 24.41 -23.73
C ARG A 8 -29.03 23.36 -22.83
N SER A 9 -29.03 22.12 -23.28
CA SER A 9 -28.46 20.93 -22.60
C SER A 9 -26.95 21.00 -22.50
N ALA A 10 -26.45 20.68 -21.32
CA ALA A 10 -25.03 20.44 -21.01
C ALA A 10 -24.55 19.13 -21.66
N ARG A 11 -24.04 19.17 -22.88
CA ARG A 11 -23.42 18.03 -23.59
C ARG A 11 -22.03 18.35 -24.17
N THR A 12 -21.35 19.38 -23.68
CA THR A 12 -20.09 19.83 -24.32
C THR A 12 -18.83 19.57 -23.48
N SER A 13 -18.95 19.07 -22.25
CA SER A 13 -17.79 18.96 -21.35
C SER A 13 -17.05 17.61 -21.38
N ILE A 14 -17.62 16.56 -21.99
CA ILE A 14 -16.98 15.23 -22.01
C ILE A 14 -16.04 15.04 -23.22
N ARG A 15 -16.18 15.88 -24.27
CA ARG A 15 -15.34 15.74 -25.47
C ARG A 15 -13.97 16.42 -25.41
N LEU A 16 -13.72 17.26 -24.41
CA LEU A 16 -12.45 18.01 -24.31
C LEU A 16 -11.36 17.23 -23.59
N CYS A 17 -11.69 16.33 -22.66
CA CYS A 17 -10.70 15.50 -21.97
C CYS A 17 -10.10 14.37 -22.83
N LEU A 18 -10.81 13.92 -23.87
CA LEU A 18 -10.31 12.86 -24.76
C LEU A 18 -9.37 13.38 -25.86
N LEU A 19 -9.38 14.67 -26.17
CA LEU A 19 -8.52 15.25 -27.22
C LEU A 19 -7.13 15.67 -26.72
N VAL A 20 -6.93 15.87 -25.42
CA VAL A 20 -5.61 16.19 -24.85
C VAL A 20 -4.76 14.93 -24.73
N PHE A 21 -5.35 13.74 -24.55
CA PHE A 21 -4.63 12.47 -24.49
C PHE A 21 -4.08 12.00 -25.83
N ALA A 22 -4.70 12.39 -26.96
CA ALA A 22 -4.26 11.97 -28.31
C ALA A 22 -3.05 12.78 -28.84
N ALA A 23 -2.79 13.98 -28.30
CA ALA A 23 -1.74 14.86 -28.84
C ALA A 23 -0.33 14.58 -28.28
N ILE A 24 -0.19 13.85 -27.17
CA ILE A 24 1.11 13.56 -26.54
C ILE A 24 1.74 12.28 -27.10
N VAL A 25 0.96 11.38 -27.68
CA VAL A 25 1.45 10.07 -28.19
C VAL A 25 2.12 10.18 -29.56
N VAL A 26 1.95 11.27 -30.33
CA VAL A 26 2.40 11.35 -31.73
C VAL A 26 3.86 11.76 -31.91
N THR A 27 4.56 12.25 -30.90
CA THR A 27 5.95 12.73 -31.04
C THR A 27 7.04 11.73 -30.62
N ALA A 28 6.71 10.58 -30.05
CA ALA A 28 7.69 9.61 -29.56
C ALA A 28 8.01 8.42 -30.51
N VAL A 29 7.43 8.36 -31.71
CA VAL A 29 7.51 7.16 -32.59
C VAL A 29 8.71 7.15 -33.54
N TRP A 30 9.62 8.14 -33.56
CA TRP A 30 10.68 8.23 -34.59
C TRP A 30 12.11 8.02 -34.11
N MET A 31 12.37 7.17 -33.10
CA MET A 31 13.74 6.63 -32.90
C MET A 31 13.65 5.17 -32.43
N ARG A 32 13.69 4.23 -33.36
CA ARG A 32 14.01 2.83 -33.06
C ARG A 32 15.54 2.66 -33.07
N PRO A 33 16.21 2.39 -31.94
CA PRO A 33 17.52 1.75 -32.00
C PRO A 33 17.33 0.28 -32.35
N ALA A 34 18.11 -0.21 -33.32
CA ALA A 34 18.16 -1.62 -33.67
C ALA A 34 18.60 -2.42 -32.43
N MET A 35 17.72 -3.34 -31.96
CA MET A 35 18.09 -4.28 -30.92
C MET A 35 19.14 -5.25 -31.47
N VAL A 36 20.35 -5.14 -30.98
CA VAL A 36 21.35 -6.20 -31.08
C VAL A 36 21.03 -7.16 -29.94
N SER A 37 20.50 -8.33 -30.26
CA SER A 37 20.36 -9.42 -29.28
C SER A 37 21.77 -9.96 -29.00
N SER A 38 22.39 -9.53 -27.93
CA SER A 38 23.52 -10.24 -27.35
C SER A 38 22.98 -11.33 -26.43
N GLN A 39 22.92 -12.56 -26.91
CA GLN A 39 22.92 -13.72 -26.00
C GLN A 39 24.32 -13.76 -25.36
N SER A 40 24.44 -13.27 -24.15
CA SER A 40 25.57 -13.58 -23.29
C SER A 40 25.30 -14.91 -22.60
N ASN A 41 25.88 -15.99 -23.09
CA ASN A 41 26.08 -17.19 -22.28
C ASN A 41 27.19 -16.84 -21.27
N ASP A 42 26.80 -16.38 -20.09
CA ASP A 42 27.72 -16.23 -18.96
C ASP A 42 27.62 -17.49 -18.10
N PRO A 43 28.67 -18.34 -18.04
CA PRO A 43 28.66 -19.53 -17.21
C PRO A 43 29.09 -19.15 -15.79
N GLY A 44 28.20 -18.60 -14.98
CA GLY A 44 28.53 -18.21 -13.62
C GLY A 44 27.42 -17.54 -12.84
N GLU A 45 26.19 -17.59 -13.29
CA GLU A 45 25.07 -17.08 -12.52
C GLU A 45 24.89 -17.96 -11.26
N ILE A 46 25.32 -17.41 -10.12
CA ILE A 46 24.99 -17.99 -8.82
C ILE A 46 23.45 -18.03 -8.76
N PRO A 47 22.81 -19.20 -8.53
CA PRO A 47 21.36 -19.25 -8.48
C PRO A 47 20.88 -18.28 -7.40
N ALA A 48 20.10 -17.29 -7.80
CA ALA A 48 19.58 -16.29 -6.90
C ALA A 48 18.89 -16.99 -5.70
N LYS A 49 19.29 -16.63 -4.49
CA LYS A 49 18.72 -17.19 -3.26
C LYS A 49 17.21 -17.01 -3.31
N LYS A 50 16.45 -18.10 -3.22
CA LYS A 50 14.99 -18.02 -3.25
C LYS A 50 14.50 -17.14 -2.09
N PRO A 51 13.71 -16.12 -2.34
CA PRO A 51 13.20 -15.24 -1.29
C PRO A 51 12.42 -16.02 -0.22
N VAL A 52 12.61 -15.63 1.03
CA VAL A 52 11.82 -16.18 2.14
C VAL A 52 10.45 -15.51 2.12
N GLN A 53 9.39 -16.29 2.36
CA GLN A 53 8.01 -15.80 2.35
C GLN A 53 7.78 -14.72 3.40
N ASN A 54 6.86 -13.79 3.11
CA ASN A 54 6.37 -12.85 4.10
C ASN A 54 5.78 -13.59 5.31
N PHE A 55 5.87 -12.98 6.46
CA PHE A 55 5.38 -13.53 7.71
C PHE A 55 4.70 -12.46 8.55
N ASP A 56 3.54 -12.77 9.08
CA ASP A 56 2.86 -11.97 10.12
C ASP A 56 2.39 -12.94 11.20
N ILE A 57 2.85 -12.73 12.41
CA ILE A 57 2.50 -13.61 13.54
C ILE A 57 0.99 -13.62 13.78
N ARG A 58 0.31 -12.51 13.50
CA ARG A 58 -1.14 -12.38 13.70
C ARG A 58 -1.96 -13.32 12.82
N ASP A 59 -1.43 -13.71 11.64
CA ASP A 59 -2.08 -14.66 10.74
C ASP A 59 -1.87 -16.11 11.14
N SER A 60 -0.82 -16.40 11.93
CA SER A 60 -0.36 -17.77 12.25
C SER A 60 -0.49 -18.14 13.72
N LEU A 61 -0.96 -17.23 14.58
CA LEU A 61 -1.09 -17.51 16.01
C LEU A 61 -2.08 -18.66 16.27
N SER A 62 -1.57 -19.77 16.81
CA SER A 62 -2.43 -20.69 17.53
C SER A 62 -3.01 -20.00 18.77
N ALA A 63 -4.17 -20.44 19.24
CA ALA A 63 -4.80 -19.87 20.44
C ALA A 63 -3.87 -19.87 21.67
N ASP A 64 -2.99 -20.86 21.79
CA ASP A 64 -2.03 -20.97 22.91
C ASP A 64 -0.84 -20.01 22.76
N GLU A 65 -0.31 -19.83 21.54
CA GLU A 65 0.73 -18.83 21.26
C GLU A 65 0.18 -17.42 21.39
N GLY A 66 -1.03 -17.16 20.89
CA GLY A 66 -1.74 -15.89 21.07
C GLY A 66 -1.92 -15.57 22.54
N ASN A 67 -2.35 -16.52 23.36
CA ASN A 67 -2.49 -16.34 24.81
C ASN A 67 -1.14 -16.08 25.49
N SER A 68 -0.06 -16.74 25.06
CA SER A 68 1.30 -16.54 25.60
C SER A 68 1.84 -15.15 25.24
N LEU A 69 1.72 -14.71 23.97
CA LEU A 69 2.12 -13.37 23.52
C LEU A 69 1.25 -12.29 24.19
N THR A 70 -0.06 -12.51 24.25
CA THR A 70 -0.99 -11.60 24.90
C THR A 70 -0.79 -11.53 26.40
N ALA A 71 -0.35 -12.61 27.05
CA ALA A 71 -0.05 -12.61 28.48
C ALA A 71 1.26 -11.88 28.80
N ARG A 72 2.22 -11.87 27.88
CA ARG A 72 3.48 -11.13 27.96
C ARG A 72 3.35 -9.73 27.34
N GLY A 73 2.51 -9.59 26.33
CA GLY A 73 2.20 -8.31 25.73
C GLY A 73 1.70 -7.36 26.81
N LEU A 74 2.07 -6.10 26.66
CA LEU A 74 1.59 -5.04 27.54
C LEU A 74 0.09 -4.91 27.38
N ARG A 75 -0.68 -5.76 28.09
CA ARG A 75 -2.11 -5.58 28.23
C ARG A 75 -2.34 -4.27 28.94
N VAL A 76 -2.68 -3.28 28.17
CA VAL A 76 -2.89 -1.93 28.62
C VAL A 76 -4.38 -1.64 28.69
N GLY A 77 -5.14 -2.61 29.08
CA GLY A 77 -6.55 -2.48 29.35
C GLY A 77 -7.11 -3.73 29.99
N THR A 78 -7.93 -3.56 31.00
CA THR A 78 -8.74 -4.68 31.49
C THR A 78 -9.78 -5.05 30.43
N PRO A 79 -10.29 -6.29 30.36
CA PRO A 79 -11.38 -6.66 29.45
C PRO A 79 -12.58 -5.71 29.54
N ALA A 80 -12.87 -5.19 30.74
CA ALA A 80 -13.92 -4.20 30.95
C ALA A 80 -13.64 -2.86 30.24
N ASN A 81 -12.38 -2.40 30.24
CA ASN A 81 -12.00 -1.17 29.56
C ASN A 81 -12.09 -1.34 28.04
N LEU A 82 -11.71 -2.49 27.49
CA LEU A 82 -11.86 -2.80 26.07
C LEU A 82 -13.33 -2.86 25.65
N ALA A 83 -14.18 -3.52 26.45
CA ALA A 83 -15.62 -3.57 26.21
C ALA A 83 -16.24 -2.17 26.21
N SER A 84 -15.87 -1.33 27.19
CA SER A 84 -16.35 0.06 27.25
C SER A 84 -15.82 0.91 26.08
N THR A 85 -14.59 0.68 25.62
CA THR A 85 -14.04 1.35 24.45
C THR A 85 -14.82 0.97 23.21
N ARG A 86 -15.06 -0.31 22.95
CA ARG A 86 -15.88 -0.77 21.82
C ARG A 86 -17.28 -0.17 21.84
N GLN A 87 -17.92 -0.11 23.02
CA GLN A 87 -19.23 0.50 23.16
C GLN A 87 -19.22 1.99 22.81
N ARG A 88 -18.20 2.75 23.26
CA ARG A 88 -18.03 4.17 22.89
C ARG A 88 -17.80 4.33 21.40
N MET A 89 -16.97 3.47 20.78
CA MET A 89 -16.70 3.48 19.33
C MET A 89 -17.98 3.27 18.54
N THR A 90 -18.78 2.25 18.89
CA THR A 90 -20.08 1.99 18.25
C THR A 90 -21.01 3.19 18.37
N ALA A 91 -21.18 3.71 19.59
CA ALA A 91 -22.03 4.88 19.82
C ALA A 91 -21.54 6.14 19.09
N ALA A 92 -20.22 6.32 18.92
CA ALA A 92 -19.65 7.42 18.16
C ALA A 92 -19.89 7.24 16.65
N HIS A 93 -19.75 6.03 16.14
CA HIS A 93 -20.10 5.69 14.76
C HIS A 93 -21.57 5.99 14.44
N ASP A 94 -22.48 5.54 15.31
CA ASP A 94 -23.91 5.77 15.13
C ASP A 94 -24.26 7.27 15.13
N ARG A 95 -23.64 8.05 16.05
CA ARG A 95 -23.79 9.52 16.06
C ARG A 95 -23.27 10.16 14.77
N LEU A 96 -22.11 9.74 14.29
CA LEU A 96 -21.51 10.28 13.07
C LEU A 96 -22.38 9.97 11.85
N ARG A 97 -22.89 8.74 11.74
CA ARG A 97 -23.85 8.36 10.67
C ARG A 97 -25.18 9.08 10.76
N ALA A 98 -25.68 9.33 11.95
CA ALA A 98 -26.92 10.09 12.14
C ALA A 98 -26.75 11.54 11.70
N ALA A 99 -25.57 12.15 11.93
CA ALA A 99 -25.25 13.50 11.51
C ALA A 99 -24.94 13.61 9.98
N ASN A 100 -24.34 12.57 9.40
CA ASN A 100 -24.02 12.48 7.99
C ASN A 100 -24.32 11.04 7.49
N PRO A 101 -25.51 10.79 6.90
CA PRO A 101 -25.89 9.46 6.42
C PRO A 101 -24.98 8.87 5.34
N GLY A 102 -24.21 9.71 4.65
CA GLY A 102 -23.24 9.29 3.62
C GLY A 102 -21.90 8.81 4.19
N ILE A 103 -21.70 8.83 5.51
CA ILE A 103 -20.45 8.35 6.12
C ILE A 103 -20.31 6.83 5.96
N ASP A 104 -19.13 6.45 5.52
CA ASP A 104 -18.66 5.08 5.42
C ASP A 104 -17.42 4.90 6.29
N VAL A 105 -17.39 3.80 7.06
CA VAL A 105 -16.28 3.45 7.96
C VAL A 105 -15.88 2.01 7.73
N GLU A 106 -14.65 1.80 7.25
CA GLU A 106 -14.03 0.49 7.21
C GLU A 106 -13.24 0.26 8.50
N TRP A 107 -13.25 -0.96 9.01
CA TRP A 107 -12.66 -1.30 10.31
C TRP A 107 -11.46 -2.21 10.14
N SER A 108 -10.36 -1.89 10.79
CA SER A 108 -9.18 -2.75 10.86
C SER A 108 -9.47 -4.03 11.64
N LYS A 109 -9.05 -5.16 11.11
CA LYS A 109 -9.15 -6.47 11.78
C LYS A 109 -8.17 -6.56 12.96
N GLU A 110 -6.99 -5.95 12.81
CA GLU A 110 -5.89 -6.03 13.76
C GLU A 110 -6.13 -5.13 14.98
N THR A 111 -6.52 -3.89 14.75
CA THR A 111 -6.68 -2.91 15.82
C THR A 111 -8.13 -2.73 16.26
N GLY A 112 -9.10 -3.22 15.48
CA GLY A 112 -10.52 -2.99 15.71
C GLY A 112 -10.93 -1.51 15.62
N GLY A 113 -10.04 -0.64 15.17
CA GLY A 113 -10.28 0.79 14.95
C GLY A 113 -10.71 1.11 13.52
N PRO A 114 -11.16 2.35 13.23
CA PRO A 114 -11.40 2.78 11.87
C PRO A 114 -10.11 2.76 11.06
N GLU A 115 -10.16 2.10 9.90
CA GLU A 115 -9.07 2.09 8.91
C GLU A 115 -9.33 3.12 7.82
N VAL A 116 -10.57 3.24 7.35
CA VAL A 116 -10.98 4.29 6.42
C VAL A 116 -12.21 4.97 6.97
N VAL A 117 -12.21 6.31 6.95
CA VAL A 117 -13.42 7.12 7.20
C VAL A 117 -13.58 8.06 6.03
N ARG A 118 -14.67 7.93 5.32
CA ARG A 118 -14.98 8.75 4.13
C ARG A 118 -16.47 9.05 4.03
N SER A 119 -16.81 9.99 3.16
CA SER A 119 -18.20 10.21 2.77
C SER A 119 -18.43 9.67 1.37
N LEU A 120 -19.45 8.85 1.19
CA LEU A 120 -19.93 8.37 -0.11
C LEU A 120 -20.82 9.39 -0.82
N SER A 121 -21.18 10.50 -0.15
CA SER A 121 -21.93 11.61 -0.71
C SER A 121 -21.00 12.71 -1.23
N ALA A 122 -21.58 13.75 -1.83
CA ALA A 122 -20.82 14.94 -2.24
C ALA A 122 -20.29 15.77 -1.04
N GLU A 123 -20.83 15.55 0.14
CA GLU A 123 -20.39 16.21 1.37
C GLU A 123 -19.03 15.69 1.82
N LYS A 124 -18.21 16.58 2.39
CA LYS A 124 -16.92 16.24 2.97
C LYS A 124 -17.04 16.00 4.48
N LEU A 125 -16.01 15.46 5.10
CA LEU A 125 -15.96 15.26 6.55
C LEU A 125 -15.85 16.57 7.33
N SER A 126 -15.43 17.67 6.69
CA SER A 126 -15.47 19.03 7.22
C SER A 126 -15.85 20.02 6.14
N GLY A 127 -16.35 21.19 6.55
CA GLY A 127 -16.58 22.31 5.65
C GLY A 127 -15.28 23.01 5.24
N PRO A 128 -15.35 23.95 4.25
CA PRO A 128 -14.23 24.76 3.82
C PRO A 128 -13.73 25.66 4.95
N THR A 129 -12.40 25.86 5.02
CA THR A 129 -11.78 26.66 6.09
C THR A 129 -10.45 27.24 5.65
N SER A 130 -10.05 28.34 6.31
CA SER A 130 -8.70 28.90 6.18
C SER A 130 -7.70 28.31 7.20
N ALA A 131 -8.14 27.43 8.09
CA ALA A 131 -7.25 26.77 9.05
C ALA A 131 -6.27 25.83 8.33
N GLY A 132 -5.09 25.64 8.90
CA GLY A 132 -4.11 24.69 8.38
C GLY A 132 -4.61 23.25 8.44
N ARG A 133 -4.24 22.45 7.44
CA ARG A 133 -4.67 21.04 7.29
C ARG A 133 -4.41 20.19 8.54
N GLU A 134 -3.24 20.36 9.18
CA GLU A 134 -2.92 19.71 10.46
C GLU A 134 -3.97 20.05 11.53
N GLN A 135 -4.35 21.32 11.65
CA GLN A 135 -5.32 21.76 12.65
C GLN A 135 -6.72 21.17 12.35
N VAL A 136 -7.10 21.09 11.08
CA VAL A 136 -8.38 20.48 10.66
C VAL A 136 -8.40 19.00 10.99
N LEU A 137 -7.35 18.25 10.64
CA LEU A 137 -7.26 16.81 10.96
C LEU A 137 -7.29 16.60 12.48
N ARG A 138 -6.47 17.33 13.22
CA ARG A 138 -6.40 17.20 14.69
C ARG A 138 -7.75 17.54 15.34
N GLY A 139 -8.42 18.58 14.85
CA GLY A 139 -9.76 18.96 15.30
C GLY A 139 -10.79 17.87 15.03
N PHE A 140 -10.78 17.29 13.84
CA PHE A 140 -11.65 16.17 13.46
C PHE A 140 -11.43 14.95 14.37
N LEU A 141 -10.17 14.57 14.57
CA LEU A 141 -9.82 13.46 15.44
C LEU A 141 -10.19 13.70 16.90
N GLN A 142 -10.04 14.94 17.41
CA GLN A 142 -10.44 15.30 18.78
C GLN A 142 -11.96 15.27 18.97
N GLN A 143 -12.73 15.70 17.97
CA GLN A 143 -14.20 15.65 17.99
C GLN A 143 -14.70 14.21 17.91
N ASN A 144 -14.01 13.35 17.20
CA ASN A 144 -14.35 11.96 16.95
C ASN A 144 -13.44 10.97 17.69
N ALA A 145 -12.77 11.40 18.78
CA ALA A 145 -11.79 10.56 19.48
C ALA A 145 -12.38 9.21 19.93
N ASP A 146 -13.64 9.20 20.38
CA ASP A 146 -14.34 7.98 20.72
C ASP A 146 -14.52 7.01 19.55
N LEU A 147 -14.69 7.50 18.31
CA LEU A 147 -14.76 6.66 17.10
C LEU A 147 -13.47 5.89 16.89
N TYR A 148 -12.34 6.55 17.12
CA TYR A 148 -11.00 5.95 17.00
C TYR A 148 -10.59 5.19 18.29
N GLY A 149 -11.44 5.15 19.31
CA GLY A 149 -11.13 4.53 20.61
C GLY A 149 -9.98 5.19 21.36
N LEU A 150 -9.71 6.46 21.08
CA LEU A 150 -8.64 7.25 21.67
C LEU A 150 -9.16 8.24 22.70
N SER A 151 -8.31 8.64 23.62
CA SER A 151 -8.53 9.83 24.45
C SER A 151 -8.09 11.09 23.69
N LYS A 152 -8.62 12.26 24.08
CA LYS A 152 -8.17 13.54 23.51
C LYS A 152 -6.68 13.79 23.72
N GLY A 153 -6.11 13.31 24.82
CA GLY A 153 -4.67 13.39 25.08
C GLY A 153 -3.85 12.57 24.09
N GLN A 154 -4.30 11.36 23.75
CA GLN A 154 -3.66 10.52 22.74
C GLN A 154 -3.73 11.18 21.36
N VAL A 155 -4.85 11.78 20.98
CA VAL A 155 -4.97 12.55 19.73
C VAL A 155 -3.99 13.74 19.72
N THR A 156 -3.84 14.44 20.84
CA THR A 156 -2.88 15.55 20.95
C THR A 156 -1.44 15.07 20.80
N GLY A 157 -1.13 13.86 21.28
CA GLY A 157 0.20 13.24 21.21
C GLY A 157 0.55 12.64 19.85
N LEU A 158 -0.36 12.63 18.86
CA LEU A 158 -0.02 12.20 17.51
C LEU A 158 1.04 13.11 16.89
N ARG A 159 2.13 12.55 16.38
CA ARG A 159 3.22 13.26 15.73
C ARG A 159 2.94 13.48 14.25
N LYS A 160 3.06 14.71 13.76
CA LYS A 160 2.99 14.97 12.32
C LYS A 160 4.25 14.44 11.64
N THR A 161 4.09 13.58 10.64
CA THR A 161 5.18 13.00 9.85
C THR A 161 5.24 13.58 8.44
N ALA A 162 4.09 13.95 7.87
CA ALA A 162 4.04 14.56 6.54
C ALA A 162 2.95 15.65 6.46
N ASP A 163 3.21 16.67 5.65
CA ASP A 163 2.25 17.69 5.25
C ASP A 163 2.69 18.21 3.88
N TYR A 164 2.04 17.76 2.83
CA TYR A 164 2.42 18.12 1.47
C TYR A 164 1.21 18.43 0.60
N GLU A 165 1.46 19.25 -0.38
CA GLU A 165 0.50 19.66 -1.39
C GLU A 165 1.06 19.32 -2.76
N ASN A 166 0.24 18.66 -3.60
CA ASN A 166 0.58 18.52 -4.99
C ASN A 166 0.08 19.77 -5.74
N PRO A 167 0.98 20.62 -6.27
CA PRO A 167 0.59 21.87 -6.94
C PRO A 167 -0.30 21.65 -8.16
N GLU A 168 -0.15 20.51 -8.82
CA GLU A 168 -0.90 20.14 -10.03
C GLU A 168 -2.19 19.36 -9.72
N SER A 169 -2.35 18.91 -8.47
CA SER A 169 -3.51 18.16 -8.01
C SER A 169 -4.51 19.05 -7.25
N ASN A 170 -5.76 18.61 -7.20
CA ASN A 170 -6.78 19.21 -6.34
C ASN A 170 -6.75 18.69 -4.89
N MET A 171 -5.76 17.87 -4.55
CA MET A 171 -5.65 17.19 -3.26
C MET A 171 -4.32 17.52 -2.58
N SER A 172 -4.37 17.64 -1.28
CA SER A 172 -3.23 17.73 -0.39
C SER A 172 -3.38 16.75 0.77
N TRP A 173 -2.29 16.46 1.49
CA TRP A 173 -2.24 15.37 2.45
C TRP A 173 -1.53 15.78 3.73
N VAL A 174 -2.03 15.28 4.85
CA VAL A 174 -1.36 15.34 6.14
C VAL A 174 -1.31 13.94 6.72
N GLU A 175 -0.20 13.58 7.34
CA GLU A 175 -0.04 12.31 8.01
C GLU A 175 0.39 12.50 9.46
N PHE A 176 -0.23 11.74 10.36
CA PHE A 176 0.16 11.61 11.76
C PHE A 176 0.58 10.18 12.06
N GLU A 177 1.58 10.06 12.92
CA GLU A 177 2.05 8.80 13.50
C GLU A 177 1.66 8.74 14.96
N GLN A 178 1.22 7.58 15.39
CA GLN A 178 0.95 7.28 16.78
C GLN A 178 2.23 6.92 17.52
N GLN A 179 2.44 7.54 18.66
CA GLN A 179 3.49 7.20 19.58
C GLN A 179 2.93 6.89 20.97
N ILE A 180 3.57 5.95 21.65
CA ILE A 180 3.27 5.60 23.03
C ILE A 180 4.56 5.84 23.84
N ASN A 181 4.54 6.83 24.74
CA ASN A 181 5.72 7.24 25.52
C ASN A 181 6.95 7.56 24.66
N GLY A 182 6.75 8.17 23.48
CA GLY A 182 7.82 8.52 22.55
C GLY A 182 8.25 7.41 21.60
N ILE A 183 7.77 6.17 21.80
CA ILE A 183 8.07 5.03 20.93
C ILE A 183 6.99 4.93 19.84
N PRO A 184 7.36 4.91 18.54
CA PRO A 184 6.41 4.76 17.45
C PRO A 184 5.63 3.44 17.53
N VAL A 185 4.38 3.46 17.06
CA VAL A 185 3.60 2.24 16.86
C VAL A 185 3.76 1.79 15.40
N PHE A 186 4.15 0.54 15.20
CA PHE A 186 4.29 -0.04 13.88
C PHE A 186 2.96 0.03 13.11
N GLN A 187 3.00 0.62 11.92
CA GLN A 187 1.82 0.91 11.09
C GLN A 187 0.73 1.75 11.80
N GLY A 188 1.06 2.35 12.94
CA GLY A 188 0.19 3.21 13.70
C GLY A 188 0.14 4.63 13.14
N ASN A 189 -0.32 4.79 11.91
CA ASN A 189 -0.42 6.09 11.25
C ASN A 189 -1.85 6.37 10.79
N ILE A 190 -2.13 7.64 10.58
CA ILE A 190 -3.35 8.11 9.94
C ILE A 190 -3.03 9.21 8.94
N ARG A 191 -3.44 9.01 7.71
CA ARG A 191 -3.32 9.96 6.61
C ARG A 191 -4.69 10.58 6.32
N ALA A 192 -4.70 11.86 6.03
CA ALA A 192 -5.92 12.59 5.67
C ALA A 192 -5.74 13.32 4.34
N GLY A 193 -6.74 13.22 3.48
CA GLY A 193 -6.81 13.94 2.21
C GLY A 193 -7.65 15.21 2.33
N PHE A 194 -7.21 16.30 1.69
CA PHE A 194 -7.87 17.61 1.73
C PHE A 194 -8.10 18.17 0.34
N SER A 195 -9.25 18.86 0.17
CA SER A 195 -9.50 19.68 -1.02
C SER A 195 -8.68 20.98 -0.98
N LYS A 196 -8.67 21.74 -2.10
CA LYS A 196 -8.06 23.09 -2.15
C LYS A 196 -8.68 24.09 -1.15
N ALA A 197 -9.89 23.86 -0.69
CA ALA A 197 -10.57 24.69 0.32
C ALA A 197 -10.29 24.18 1.75
N HIS A 198 -9.29 23.32 1.95
CA HIS A 198 -8.93 22.64 3.20
C HIS A 198 -10.09 21.84 3.82
N GLU A 199 -11.03 21.37 3.02
CA GLU A 199 -12.06 20.45 3.47
C GLU A 199 -11.46 19.06 3.62
N LEU A 200 -11.70 18.41 4.75
CA LEU A 200 -11.30 17.03 4.98
C LEU A 200 -12.16 16.07 4.13
N VAL A 201 -11.55 15.40 3.18
CA VAL A 201 -12.21 14.48 2.24
C VAL A 201 -12.39 13.10 2.88
N GLY A 202 -11.35 12.61 3.53
CA GLY A 202 -11.33 11.32 4.19
C GLY A 202 -10.05 11.09 4.97
N THR A 203 -10.06 10.03 5.79
CA THR A 203 -8.89 9.55 6.50
C THR A 203 -8.65 8.09 6.17
N SER A 204 -7.39 7.66 6.12
CA SER A 204 -6.97 6.27 5.99
C SER A 204 -5.80 5.98 6.92
N GLY A 205 -5.71 4.75 7.41
CA GLY A 205 -4.67 4.29 8.32
C GLY A 205 -5.26 3.70 9.58
N SER A 206 -4.43 3.05 10.39
CA SER A 206 -4.89 2.31 11.56
C SER A 206 -4.20 2.84 12.81
N LEU A 207 -4.98 3.27 13.79
CA LEU A 207 -4.49 3.67 15.10
C LEU A 207 -4.82 2.60 16.12
N VAL A 208 -3.85 2.25 16.95
CA VAL A 208 -4.05 1.32 18.06
C VAL A 208 -4.89 2.00 19.11
N ASN A 209 -5.96 1.35 19.53
CA ASN A 209 -6.90 1.86 20.52
C ASN A 209 -7.01 0.94 21.73
N GLY A 210 -7.65 1.43 22.80
CA GLY A 210 -7.79 0.67 24.03
C GLY A 210 -6.50 0.54 24.85
N VAL A 211 -5.45 1.26 24.47
CA VAL A 211 -4.16 1.26 25.16
C VAL A 211 -4.19 2.29 26.30
N ASP A 212 -4.00 1.84 27.54
CA ASP A 212 -3.78 2.72 28.69
C ASP A 212 -2.30 3.10 28.79
N THR A 213 -1.94 4.22 28.20
CA THR A 213 -0.55 4.71 28.18
C THR A 213 0.02 4.98 29.57
N ALA A 214 -0.82 5.21 30.58
CA ALA A 214 -0.37 5.46 31.95
C ALA A 214 0.13 4.18 32.66
N SER A 215 -0.33 3.02 32.28
CA SER A 215 0.15 1.74 32.83
C SER A 215 1.40 1.24 32.11
N LEU A 216 1.66 1.65 30.87
CA LEU A 216 2.85 1.27 30.08
C LEU A 216 4.16 1.78 30.69
N GLY A 217 4.16 2.93 31.35
CA GLY A 217 5.35 3.45 32.03
C GLY A 217 5.73 2.71 33.32
N LYS A 218 4.91 1.73 33.74
CA LYS A 218 5.10 0.97 34.98
C LYS A 218 5.53 -0.48 34.75
N THR A 219 5.55 -0.96 33.53
CA THR A 219 6.05 -2.32 33.20
C THR A 219 7.58 -2.29 33.09
N THR A 220 8.17 -2.57 34.20
CA THR A 220 9.51 -2.18 34.60
C THR A 220 10.64 -3.07 34.09
N SER A 221 10.36 -4.26 33.56
CA SER A 221 11.44 -5.16 33.13
C SER A 221 12.04 -4.75 31.78
N PHE A 222 11.19 -4.40 30.82
CA PHE A 222 11.65 -4.02 29.49
C PHE A 222 12.31 -2.61 29.48
N ALA A 223 11.69 -1.61 30.11
CA ALA A 223 12.30 -0.28 30.24
C ALA A 223 13.62 -0.33 31.04
N ALA A 224 13.73 -1.23 32.00
CA ALA A 224 14.96 -1.46 32.75
C ALA A 224 16.03 -2.17 31.90
N SER A 225 15.67 -3.11 31.03
CA SER A 225 16.62 -3.78 30.12
C SER A 225 17.11 -2.85 29.01
N LEU A 226 16.23 -2.05 28.44
CA LEU A 226 16.63 -1.00 27.50
C LEU A 226 17.56 0.05 28.14
N SER A 227 17.29 0.44 29.38
CA SER A 227 18.11 1.43 30.08
C SER A 227 19.47 0.89 30.53
N SER A 228 19.63 -0.46 30.64
CA SER A 228 20.88 -1.06 31.08
C SER A 228 21.84 -1.43 29.94
N ASP A 229 21.34 -1.96 28.82
CA ASP A 229 22.14 -2.32 27.64
C ASP A 229 21.28 -2.44 26.38
N PRO A 230 20.92 -1.33 25.73
CA PRO A 230 20.14 -1.36 24.50
C PRO A 230 20.90 -2.05 23.35
N GLY A 231 22.23 -1.95 23.34
CA GLY A 231 23.08 -2.56 22.32
C GLY A 231 22.96 -4.08 22.29
N SER A 232 23.00 -4.73 23.46
CA SER A 232 22.87 -6.19 23.57
C SER A 232 21.47 -6.68 23.17
N SER A 233 20.42 -5.98 23.60
CA SER A 233 19.04 -6.33 23.22
C SER A 233 18.83 -6.22 21.70
N ALA A 234 19.28 -5.12 21.09
CA ALA A 234 19.20 -4.92 19.65
C ALA A 234 20.04 -5.94 18.87
N ALA A 235 21.27 -6.25 19.34
CA ALA A 235 22.14 -7.23 18.68
C ALA A 235 21.51 -8.63 18.64
N ASN A 236 20.85 -9.04 19.73
CA ASN A 236 20.13 -10.32 19.77
C ASN A 236 18.95 -10.30 18.79
N ALA A 237 18.22 -9.19 18.69
CA ALA A 237 17.14 -9.05 17.72
C ALA A 237 17.65 -9.08 16.27
N VAL A 238 18.78 -8.41 15.98
CA VAL A 238 19.44 -8.48 14.67
C VAL A 238 19.84 -9.91 14.30
N ALA A 239 20.41 -10.68 15.24
CA ALA A 239 20.75 -12.08 15.02
C ALA A 239 19.51 -12.94 14.72
N SER A 240 18.40 -12.73 15.45
CA SER A 240 17.13 -13.40 15.18
C SER A 240 16.53 -13.02 13.83
N ALA A 241 16.61 -11.74 13.46
CA ALA A 241 16.16 -11.25 12.16
C ALA A 241 16.98 -11.88 11.02
N ALA A 242 18.30 -11.92 11.14
CA ALA A 242 19.22 -12.57 10.19
C ALA A 242 18.87 -14.05 10.02
N GLN A 243 18.70 -14.77 11.13
CA GLN A 243 18.28 -16.18 11.10
C GLN A 243 16.96 -16.37 10.36
N SER A 244 16.01 -15.44 10.56
CA SER A 244 14.68 -15.51 9.93
C SER A 244 14.73 -15.39 8.40
N VAL A 245 15.78 -14.81 7.86
CA VAL A 245 16.04 -14.69 6.40
C VAL A 245 17.10 -15.67 5.91
N GLY A 246 17.52 -16.63 6.76
CA GLY A 246 18.46 -17.68 6.39
C GLY A 246 19.93 -17.22 6.36
N VAL A 247 20.26 -16.18 7.11
CA VAL A 247 21.63 -15.69 7.32
C VAL A 247 22.08 -16.06 8.73
N GLU A 248 23.20 -16.77 8.85
CA GLU A 248 23.79 -17.08 10.14
C GLU A 248 24.59 -15.88 10.67
N LEU A 249 24.17 -15.36 11.80
CA LEU A 249 24.80 -14.22 12.45
C LEU A 249 24.81 -14.42 13.96
N ASN A 250 25.99 -14.29 14.57
CA ASN A 250 26.11 -14.29 16.02
C ASN A 250 26.08 -12.85 16.55
N SER A 251 25.18 -12.56 17.48
CA SER A 251 25.04 -11.24 18.09
C SER A 251 26.35 -10.70 18.69
N GLY A 252 27.22 -11.57 19.22
CA GLY A 252 28.53 -11.19 19.77
C GLY A 252 29.55 -10.71 18.72
N ASN A 253 29.31 -10.93 17.45
CA ASN A 253 30.17 -10.48 16.34
C ASN A 253 29.76 -9.12 15.77
N LEU A 254 28.57 -8.61 16.13
CA LEU A 254 28.07 -7.32 15.69
C LEU A 254 28.82 -6.17 16.40
N GLN A 255 29.32 -5.24 15.63
CA GLN A 255 29.94 -4.04 16.16
C GLN A 255 28.91 -2.91 16.21
N VAL A 256 28.65 -2.39 17.41
CA VAL A 256 27.79 -1.20 17.59
C VAL A 256 28.55 0.02 17.08
N LYS A 257 27.98 0.72 16.12
CA LYS A 257 28.51 1.99 15.58
C LYS A 257 27.95 3.18 16.33
N GLU A 258 26.67 3.13 16.65
CA GLU A 258 25.99 4.26 17.30
C GLU A 258 24.79 3.76 18.15
N VAL A 259 24.55 4.42 19.27
CA VAL A 259 23.33 4.27 20.06
C VAL A 259 22.74 5.67 20.25
N SER A 260 21.46 5.85 19.94
CA SER A 260 20.78 7.12 20.17
C SER A 260 20.74 7.47 21.68
N PRO A 261 20.68 8.77 22.03
CA PRO A 261 20.68 9.20 23.44
C PRO A 261 19.53 8.62 24.27
N ASP A 262 18.42 8.27 23.64
CA ASP A 262 17.25 7.65 24.28
C ASP A 262 17.30 6.12 24.30
N GLY A 263 18.33 5.52 23.68
CA GLY A 263 18.49 4.07 23.56
C GLY A 263 17.49 3.39 22.62
N LEU A 264 16.68 4.15 21.89
CA LEU A 264 15.61 3.61 21.03
C LEU A 264 16.08 3.27 19.61
N THR A 265 17.30 3.67 19.26
CA THR A 265 17.93 3.34 17.98
C THR A 265 19.34 2.87 18.21
N VAL A 266 19.68 1.74 17.61
CA VAL A 266 21.04 1.19 17.63
C VAL A 266 21.46 0.88 16.20
N THR A 267 22.61 1.41 15.78
CA THR A 267 23.20 1.16 14.47
C THR A 267 24.39 0.22 14.63
N PHE A 268 24.41 -0.84 13.84
CA PHE A 268 25.49 -1.80 13.74
C PHE A 268 26.18 -1.68 12.39
N ASP A 269 27.40 -2.19 12.31
CA ASP A 269 28.05 -2.41 11.01
C ASP A 269 27.24 -3.41 10.16
N ALA A 270 27.50 -3.40 8.84
CA ALA A 270 26.77 -4.21 7.89
C ALA A 270 26.86 -5.74 8.14
N GLY A 271 27.96 -6.20 8.76
CA GLY A 271 28.20 -7.65 8.95
C GLY A 271 28.11 -8.41 7.62
N PRO A 272 27.19 -9.40 7.53
CA PRO A 272 26.98 -10.16 6.28
C PRO A 272 26.04 -9.45 5.29
N PHE A 273 25.55 -8.27 5.61
CA PHE A 273 24.63 -7.49 4.77
C PHE A 273 25.38 -6.41 3.99
N THR A 274 24.72 -5.75 3.05
CA THR A 274 25.33 -4.72 2.18
C THR A 274 25.34 -3.34 2.81
N GLU A 275 24.45 -3.10 3.76
CA GLU A 275 24.33 -1.81 4.45
C GLU A 275 24.34 -1.97 5.96
N ASP A 276 24.73 -0.91 6.67
CA ASP A 276 24.66 -0.85 8.12
C ASP A 276 23.24 -1.16 8.61
N ILE A 277 23.14 -1.91 9.70
CA ILE A 277 21.86 -2.35 10.23
C ILE A 277 21.40 -1.35 11.27
N LYS A 278 20.31 -0.65 10.99
CA LYS A 278 19.64 0.25 11.91
C LYS A 278 18.47 -0.44 12.57
N ALA A 279 18.60 -0.77 13.85
CA ALA A 279 17.53 -1.32 14.68
C ALA A 279 16.81 -0.19 15.41
N GLU A 280 15.51 -0.06 15.23
CA GLU A 280 14.67 0.98 15.84
C GLU A 280 13.58 0.33 16.70
N MET A 281 13.41 0.85 17.92
CA MET A 281 12.37 0.39 18.82
C MET A 281 11.00 0.87 18.38
N VAL A 282 10.04 -0.07 18.28
CA VAL A 282 8.64 0.22 17.99
C VAL A 282 7.73 -0.59 18.91
N TYR A 283 6.47 -0.20 19.01
CA TYR A 283 5.43 -1.08 19.53
C TYR A 283 4.75 -1.81 18.38
N PHE A 284 4.74 -3.14 18.41
CA PHE A 284 4.01 -3.97 17.47
C PHE A 284 2.60 -4.27 17.99
N PRO A 285 1.53 -3.91 17.27
CA PRO A 285 0.16 -4.20 17.68
C PRO A 285 -0.16 -5.67 17.43
N LEU A 286 -0.52 -6.40 18.48
CA LEU A 286 -0.93 -7.81 18.39
C LEU A 286 -2.43 -7.95 18.19
N GLU A 287 -3.20 -7.22 18.98
CA GLU A 287 -4.66 -7.14 18.91
C GLU A 287 -5.15 -5.82 19.54
N GLN A 288 -6.44 -5.58 19.52
CA GLN A 288 -7.01 -4.38 20.13
C GLN A 288 -6.58 -4.23 21.61
N GLY A 289 -5.92 -3.14 21.94
CA GLY A 289 -5.44 -2.83 23.29
C GLY A 289 -4.23 -3.62 23.73
N VAL A 290 -3.58 -4.36 22.86
CA VAL A 290 -2.37 -5.14 23.15
C VAL A 290 -1.26 -4.77 22.18
N VAL A 291 -0.14 -4.32 22.73
CA VAL A 291 1.07 -4.04 21.97
C VAL A 291 2.27 -4.73 22.64
N THR A 292 3.27 -5.11 21.85
CA THR A 292 4.54 -5.63 22.37
C THR A 292 5.70 -4.78 21.86
N PRO A 293 6.75 -4.54 22.68
CA PRO A 293 7.95 -3.87 22.21
C PRO A 293 8.70 -4.74 21.23
N ALA A 294 9.16 -4.16 20.16
CA ALA A 294 9.86 -4.85 19.08
C ALA A 294 11.01 -4.01 18.52
N TRP A 295 12.08 -4.67 18.10
CA TRP A 295 13.09 -4.08 17.25
C TRP A 295 12.70 -4.21 15.79
N SER A 296 12.61 -3.11 15.10
CA SER A 296 12.33 -3.04 13.66
C SER A 296 13.62 -2.74 12.92
N MET A 297 13.88 -3.43 11.80
CA MET A 297 15.07 -3.22 10.99
C MET A 297 14.87 -3.65 9.56
N VAL A 298 15.65 -3.05 8.66
CA VAL A 298 15.79 -3.52 7.28
C VAL A 298 17.12 -4.23 7.15
N LEU A 299 17.07 -5.45 6.60
CA LEU A 299 18.24 -6.24 6.28
C LEU A 299 18.42 -6.22 4.77
N TRP A 300 19.50 -5.56 4.30
CA TRP A 300 19.86 -5.44 2.91
C TRP A 300 20.87 -6.54 2.56
N GLU A 301 20.42 -7.60 1.88
CA GLU A 301 21.31 -8.49 1.14
C GLU A 301 21.58 -7.84 -0.24
N ASP A 302 22.54 -8.35 -1.04
CA ASP A 302 22.64 -7.90 -2.44
C ASP A 302 21.29 -8.05 -3.12
N TYR A 303 20.56 -9.09 -2.73
CA TYR A 303 19.22 -9.44 -3.09
C TYR A 303 18.78 -10.69 -2.32
N PRO A 304 17.61 -10.75 -1.69
CA PRO A 304 16.59 -9.71 -1.49
C PRO A 304 16.83 -8.84 -0.23
N ALA A 305 16.00 -7.79 -0.04
CA ALA A 305 15.94 -7.03 1.22
C ALA A 305 14.68 -7.37 2.02
N TYR A 306 14.80 -7.36 3.33
CA TYR A 306 13.70 -7.70 4.23
C TYR A 306 13.50 -6.62 5.29
N TYR A 307 12.26 -6.19 5.46
CA TYR A 307 11.86 -5.45 6.64
C TYR A 307 11.36 -6.45 7.68
N THR A 308 11.95 -6.41 8.89
CA THR A 308 11.69 -7.38 9.95
C THR A 308 11.38 -6.70 11.27
N LEU A 309 10.50 -7.31 12.05
CA LEU A 309 10.21 -6.93 13.42
C LEU A 309 10.40 -8.15 14.32
N ILE A 310 11.21 -7.96 15.36
CA ILE A 310 11.58 -9.00 16.34
C ILE A 310 11.12 -8.54 17.72
N ASP A 311 10.41 -9.39 18.43
CA ASP A 311 10.03 -9.15 19.83
C ASP A 311 11.27 -8.86 20.67
N ALA A 312 11.28 -7.72 21.34
CA ALA A 312 12.47 -7.22 22.02
C ALA A 312 12.83 -8.01 23.30
N GLU A 313 11.89 -8.77 23.87
CA GLU A 313 12.10 -9.58 25.07
C GLU A 313 12.48 -11.02 24.75
N THR A 314 11.85 -11.59 23.72
CA THR A 314 11.96 -13.02 23.43
C THR A 314 12.81 -13.35 22.23
N GLY A 315 13.09 -12.37 21.36
CA GLY A 315 13.76 -12.60 20.09
C GLY A 315 12.89 -13.31 19.05
N GLN A 316 11.58 -13.45 19.29
CA GLN A 316 10.66 -14.09 18.37
C GLN A 316 10.38 -13.19 17.16
N LEU A 317 10.36 -13.76 15.96
CA LEU A 317 9.91 -13.04 14.75
C LEU A 317 8.41 -12.70 14.89
N LEU A 318 8.11 -11.42 14.79
CA LEU A 318 6.72 -10.91 14.81
C LEU A 318 6.22 -10.65 13.40
N TRP A 319 7.08 -10.07 12.55
CA TRP A 319 6.70 -9.70 11.21
C TRP A 319 7.92 -9.66 10.29
N ARG A 320 7.74 -10.05 9.05
CA ARG A 320 8.76 -9.97 8.01
C ARG A 320 8.11 -9.74 6.66
N LYS A 321 8.60 -8.78 5.92
CA LYS A 321 8.21 -8.51 4.55
C LYS A 321 9.43 -8.43 3.65
N ASN A 322 9.42 -9.20 2.59
CA ASN A 322 10.33 -8.95 1.48
C ASN A 322 9.94 -7.61 0.86
N ILE A 323 10.86 -6.64 0.87
CA ILE A 323 10.66 -5.29 0.31
C ILE A 323 11.35 -5.13 -1.04
N THR A 324 12.13 -6.13 -1.46
CA THR A 324 12.55 -6.30 -2.84
C THR A 324 11.65 -7.37 -3.43
N ASN A 325 10.77 -7.00 -4.25
CA ASN A 325 9.92 -7.95 -4.93
C ASN A 325 10.62 -8.43 -6.19
N ASP A 326 10.94 -9.68 -6.30
CA ASP A 326 11.36 -10.28 -7.55
C ASP A 326 10.25 -11.04 -8.17
N GLN A 327 10.23 -10.92 -9.46
CA GLN A 327 9.43 -11.75 -10.28
C GLN A 327 10.29 -12.40 -11.35
N THR A 328 10.30 -13.71 -11.31
CA THR A 328 11.05 -14.54 -12.26
C THR A 328 10.12 -15.28 -13.21
N GLN A 329 8.85 -15.42 -12.85
CA GLN A 329 7.87 -16.15 -13.64
C GLN A 329 7.24 -15.26 -14.70
N THR A 330 7.46 -15.62 -15.96
CA THR A 330 6.79 -14.97 -17.08
C THR A 330 5.28 -15.21 -17.04
N ALA A 331 4.54 -14.26 -17.60
CA ALA A 331 3.13 -14.43 -17.94
C ALA A 331 2.93 -14.11 -19.41
N THR A 332 1.92 -14.74 -20.02
CA THR A 332 1.57 -14.52 -21.42
C THR A 332 0.29 -13.71 -21.50
N TYR A 333 0.32 -12.62 -22.23
CA TYR A 333 -0.81 -11.70 -22.42
C TYR A 333 -1.14 -11.59 -23.91
N SER A 334 -2.37 -11.87 -24.28
CA SER A 334 -2.90 -11.62 -25.63
C SER A 334 -3.68 -10.31 -25.62
N VAL A 335 -3.10 -9.27 -26.22
CA VAL A 335 -3.54 -7.86 -26.12
C VAL A 335 -3.54 -7.16 -27.47
N TYR A 336 -4.23 -6.03 -27.53
CA TYR A 336 -4.12 -5.10 -28.66
C TYR A 336 -2.97 -4.14 -28.41
N ASP A 337 -1.94 -4.19 -29.22
CA ASP A 337 -0.77 -3.29 -29.17
C ASP A 337 -0.24 -2.92 -30.55
N ASN A 338 -0.91 -3.36 -31.60
CA ASN A 338 -0.60 -3.01 -32.97
C ASN A 338 -1.28 -1.68 -33.31
N ASP A 339 -0.51 -0.62 -33.32
CA ASP A 339 -0.92 0.80 -33.53
C ASP A 339 -1.65 1.48 -32.37
N SER A 340 -2.40 0.75 -31.53
CA SER A 340 -3.12 1.31 -30.38
C SER A 340 -3.52 0.23 -29.37
N PRO A 341 -3.84 0.63 -28.12
CA PRO A 341 -4.34 -0.29 -27.08
C PRO A 341 -5.80 -0.69 -27.30
N ALA A 342 -6.32 -0.59 -28.50
CA ALA A 342 -7.71 -0.81 -28.85
C ALA A 342 -7.83 -1.82 -30.01
N PRO A 343 -8.99 -2.51 -30.16
CA PRO A 343 -9.21 -3.48 -31.23
C PRO A 343 -9.27 -2.86 -32.63
N LEU A 344 -9.33 -1.55 -32.72
CA LEU A 344 -9.38 -0.82 -34.00
C LEU A 344 -8.11 0.00 -34.16
N SER A 345 -7.52 -0.02 -35.35
CA SER A 345 -6.41 0.88 -35.69
C SER A 345 -6.83 2.35 -35.48
N PRO A 346 -5.88 3.27 -35.25
CA PRO A 346 -6.18 4.69 -35.15
C PRO A 346 -6.91 5.22 -36.38
N PHE A 347 -7.60 6.36 -36.21
CA PHE A 347 -8.29 7.03 -37.31
C PHE A 347 -7.41 7.21 -38.55
N VAL A 348 -7.92 6.77 -39.69
CA VAL A 348 -7.29 6.97 -40.98
C VAL A 348 -7.95 8.17 -41.64
N GLY A 349 -7.25 9.30 -41.70
CA GLY A 349 -7.75 10.48 -42.37
C GLY A 349 -7.37 11.80 -41.71
N LEU A 350 -7.95 12.89 -42.20
CA LEU A 350 -7.70 14.24 -41.69
C LEU A 350 -8.25 14.41 -40.27
N PRO A 351 -7.64 15.29 -39.42
CA PRO A 351 -8.15 15.62 -38.11
C PRO A 351 -9.66 15.99 -38.19
N GLY A 352 -10.45 15.35 -37.34
CA GLY A 352 -11.91 15.55 -37.30
C GLY A 352 -12.72 14.59 -38.19
N SER A 353 -12.09 13.67 -38.93
CA SER A 353 -12.79 12.59 -39.60
C SER A 353 -13.33 11.60 -38.55
N ASN A 354 -14.55 11.10 -38.76
CA ASN A 354 -15.13 10.03 -37.92
C ASN A 354 -14.89 8.63 -38.51
N ILE A 355 -13.93 8.50 -39.39
CA ILE A 355 -13.61 7.23 -40.03
C ILE A 355 -12.78 6.40 -39.05
N GLN A 356 -13.39 5.35 -38.56
CA GLN A 356 -12.73 4.38 -37.70
C GLN A 356 -11.83 3.47 -38.55
N GLY A 357 -10.65 3.13 -38.04
CA GLY A 357 -9.75 2.20 -38.69
C GLY A 357 -10.29 0.77 -38.73
N THR A 358 -9.53 -0.12 -39.33
CA THR A 358 -9.86 -1.54 -39.42
C THR A 358 -9.56 -2.26 -38.11
N PHE A 359 -10.22 -3.40 -37.88
CA PHE A 359 -9.86 -4.29 -36.78
C PHE A 359 -8.43 -4.81 -36.94
N VAL A 360 -7.71 -4.82 -35.85
CA VAL A 360 -6.32 -5.34 -35.76
C VAL A 360 -6.30 -6.60 -34.92
N PRO A 361 -5.42 -7.57 -35.23
CA PRO A 361 -5.25 -8.75 -34.42
C PRO A 361 -4.62 -8.41 -33.07
N ARG A 362 -4.88 -9.26 -32.07
CA ARG A 362 -4.14 -9.21 -30.80
C ARG A 362 -2.75 -9.81 -30.99
N THR A 363 -1.78 -9.29 -30.26
CA THR A 363 -0.41 -9.80 -30.16
C THR A 363 -0.22 -10.51 -28.83
N SER A 364 0.58 -11.58 -28.82
CA SER A 364 0.87 -12.34 -27.60
C SER A 364 2.28 -11.99 -27.09
N HIS A 365 2.37 -11.56 -25.83
CA HIS A 365 3.61 -11.24 -25.16
C HIS A 365 3.84 -12.18 -23.98
N THR A 366 5.01 -12.82 -23.94
CA THR A 366 5.43 -13.66 -22.80
C THR A 366 6.59 -12.97 -22.12
N ILE A 367 6.30 -12.26 -21.03
CA ILE A 367 7.24 -11.35 -20.34
C ILE A 367 7.08 -11.42 -18.83
N VAL A 368 8.10 -11.02 -18.11
CA VAL A 368 8.07 -10.72 -16.67
C VAL A 368 7.62 -9.28 -16.48
N SER A 369 8.34 -8.35 -17.13
CA SER A 369 8.05 -6.92 -17.26
C SER A 369 8.67 -6.43 -18.56
N GLU A 370 8.41 -5.18 -18.97
CA GLU A 370 9.00 -4.62 -20.20
C GLU A 370 10.42 -4.07 -19.96
N LEU A 371 10.71 -3.67 -18.73
CA LEU A 371 12.00 -3.15 -18.29
C LEU A 371 12.52 -3.85 -17.05
N PRO A 372 12.93 -5.12 -17.12
CA PRO A 372 13.33 -5.90 -15.93
C PRO A 372 14.48 -5.28 -15.12
N ALA A 373 15.28 -4.40 -15.71
CA ALA A 373 16.35 -3.68 -15.01
C ALA A 373 15.82 -2.61 -14.03
N PHE A 374 14.59 -2.14 -14.22
CA PHE A 374 13.95 -1.11 -13.40
C PHE A 374 12.69 -1.65 -12.67
N ASP A 375 11.96 -2.57 -13.31
CA ASP A 375 10.85 -3.30 -12.71
C ASP A 375 11.21 -4.79 -12.63
N ASN A 376 12.13 -5.11 -11.73
CA ASN A 376 12.51 -6.48 -11.38
C ASN A 376 11.37 -7.22 -10.63
N LEU A 377 10.32 -6.49 -10.25
CA LEU A 377 9.15 -7.05 -9.57
C LEU A 377 8.22 -7.80 -10.51
N GLY A 378 8.38 -7.54 -11.81
CA GLY A 378 7.44 -8.00 -12.82
C GLY A 378 6.01 -7.50 -12.61
N TRP A 379 5.13 -7.90 -13.50
CA TRP A 379 3.75 -7.42 -13.50
C TRP A 379 2.81 -8.25 -12.63
N ILE A 380 3.07 -9.52 -12.44
CA ILE A 380 2.30 -10.43 -11.57
C ILE A 380 3.25 -11.11 -10.60
N THR A 381 3.00 -11.04 -9.32
CA THR A 381 3.82 -11.68 -8.27
C THR A 381 3.99 -13.19 -8.52
N ASP A 382 5.18 -13.74 -8.29
CA ASP A 382 5.47 -15.17 -8.44
C ASP A 382 4.45 -16.03 -7.69
N GLY A 383 3.93 -17.05 -8.36
CA GLY A 383 2.83 -17.87 -7.88
C GLY A 383 1.43 -17.28 -8.11
N GLY A 384 1.32 -15.99 -8.46
CA GLY A 384 0.05 -15.37 -8.82
C GLY A 384 -0.42 -15.79 -10.22
N ASN A 385 -1.72 -15.81 -10.41
CA ASN A 385 -2.37 -16.20 -11.69
C ASN A 385 -3.59 -15.34 -12.02
N THR A 386 -3.62 -14.10 -11.57
CA THR A 386 -4.69 -13.13 -11.85
C THR A 386 -4.09 -11.80 -12.25
N THR A 387 -4.91 -10.89 -12.79
CA THR A 387 -4.51 -9.54 -13.20
C THR A 387 -4.35 -8.60 -12.00
N THR A 388 -3.58 -9.05 -11.01
CA THR A 388 -3.15 -8.26 -9.86
C THR A 388 -1.66 -8.46 -9.64
N GLY A 389 -0.99 -7.39 -9.33
CA GLY A 389 0.45 -7.42 -9.14
C GLY A 389 0.96 -6.21 -8.37
N ASN A 390 2.23 -5.93 -8.53
CA ASN A 390 2.91 -4.90 -7.75
C ASN A 390 2.43 -3.48 -8.10
N ASN A 391 2.29 -3.20 -9.39
CA ASN A 391 2.02 -1.84 -9.87
C ASN A 391 0.55 -1.63 -10.25
N VAL A 392 -0.14 -2.71 -10.69
CA VAL A 392 -1.49 -2.65 -11.23
C VAL A 392 -2.36 -3.74 -10.63
N ASP A 393 -3.57 -3.38 -10.28
CA ASP A 393 -4.66 -4.27 -9.92
C ASP A 393 -5.84 -3.96 -10.82
N ALA A 394 -6.14 -4.86 -11.77
CA ALA A 394 -7.19 -4.68 -12.77
C ALA A 394 -8.26 -5.77 -12.68
N GLY A 395 -9.50 -5.34 -12.65
CA GLY A 395 -10.65 -6.24 -12.58
C GLY A 395 -11.95 -5.58 -13.01
N LEU A 396 -12.99 -6.36 -13.09
CA LEU A 396 -14.34 -5.88 -13.36
C LEU A 396 -14.94 -5.22 -12.11
N ASP A 397 -15.67 -4.14 -12.34
CA ASP A 397 -16.51 -3.45 -11.35
C ASP A 397 -17.89 -3.23 -12.03
N VAL A 398 -18.74 -4.23 -11.98
CA VAL A 398 -20.07 -4.21 -12.62
C VAL A 398 -21.20 -4.50 -11.66
N VAL A 399 -20.87 -4.80 -10.40
CA VAL A 399 -21.82 -5.12 -9.31
C VAL A 399 -21.61 -4.16 -8.14
N THR A 400 -22.70 -3.73 -7.53
CA THR A 400 -22.64 -2.90 -6.30
C THR A 400 -22.25 -3.77 -5.08
N PRO A 401 -21.39 -3.29 -4.14
CA PRO A 401 -20.79 -1.94 -4.06
C PRO A 401 -19.59 -1.74 -5.00
N ASN A 402 -19.19 -0.47 -5.22
CA ASN A 402 -18.02 -0.13 -6.03
C ASN A 402 -16.75 -0.84 -5.55
N GLY A 403 -15.91 -1.22 -6.50
CA GLY A 403 -14.66 -1.93 -6.29
C GLY A 403 -14.59 -3.17 -7.18
N ILE A 404 -13.44 -3.82 -7.23
CA ILE A 404 -13.30 -5.01 -8.07
C ILE A 404 -14.20 -6.12 -7.55
N ASP A 405 -15.09 -6.59 -8.43
CA ASP A 405 -16.04 -7.66 -8.13
C ASP A 405 -15.33 -8.95 -7.68
N ALA A 406 -16.00 -9.74 -6.83
CA ALA A 406 -15.52 -11.08 -6.48
C ALA A 406 -15.39 -11.93 -7.76
N GLY A 407 -14.17 -12.41 -8.07
CA GLY A 407 -13.87 -13.10 -9.32
C GLY A 407 -13.78 -12.18 -10.55
N GLY A 408 -13.78 -10.86 -10.36
CA GLY A 408 -13.67 -9.87 -11.44
C GLY A 408 -12.28 -9.79 -12.08
N ARG A 409 -11.25 -10.38 -11.44
CA ARG A 409 -9.90 -10.48 -12.01
C ARG A 409 -9.82 -11.73 -12.90
N PRO A 410 -9.46 -11.61 -14.18
CA PRO A 410 -9.19 -12.75 -15.03
C PRO A 410 -8.13 -13.68 -14.44
N THR A 411 -8.38 -14.99 -14.55
CA THR A 411 -7.43 -16.03 -14.15
C THR A 411 -6.81 -16.66 -15.40
N GLY A 412 -5.48 -16.71 -15.45
CA GLY A 412 -4.74 -17.29 -16.56
C GLY A 412 -5.00 -18.79 -16.71
N SER A 413 -5.18 -19.27 -17.95
CA SER A 413 -5.41 -20.69 -18.27
C SER A 413 -4.78 -21.03 -19.63
N PRO A 414 -3.76 -21.96 -19.66
CA PRO A 414 -3.07 -22.54 -18.49
C PRO A 414 -2.45 -21.48 -17.59
N ASN A 415 -1.90 -21.89 -16.45
CA ASN A 415 -1.36 -20.97 -15.45
C ASN A 415 -0.54 -19.83 -16.06
N ARG A 416 -0.87 -18.57 -15.71
CA ARG A 416 -0.22 -17.33 -16.19
C ARG A 416 -0.37 -17.07 -17.71
N VAL A 417 -1.32 -17.72 -18.40
CA VAL A 417 -1.67 -17.43 -19.80
C VAL A 417 -3.01 -16.72 -19.84
N PHE A 418 -2.98 -15.43 -20.16
CA PHE A 418 -4.15 -14.55 -20.24
C PHE A 418 -4.54 -14.36 -21.70
N ASP A 419 -5.03 -15.44 -22.32
CA ASP A 419 -5.58 -15.43 -23.65
C ASP A 419 -7.10 -15.70 -23.60
N PHE A 420 -7.88 -14.65 -23.80
CA PHE A 420 -9.34 -14.69 -23.81
C PHE A 420 -9.83 -14.30 -25.19
N PRO A 421 -9.98 -15.26 -26.11
CA PRO A 421 -10.37 -14.96 -27.48
C PRO A 421 -11.80 -14.41 -27.54
N TYR A 422 -11.95 -13.29 -28.23
CA TYR A 422 -13.23 -12.66 -28.56
C TYR A 422 -13.13 -11.86 -29.84
N ASP A 423 -14.23 -11.64 -30.52
CA ASP A 423 -14.36 -10.79 -31.70
C ASP A 423 -15.08 -9.50 -31.30
N PRO A 424 -14.39 -8.34 -31.27
CA PRO A 424 -15.00 -7.09 -30.86
C PRO A 424 -16.10 -6.58 -31.82
N ALA A 425 -16.20 -7.15 -33.02
CA ALA A 425 -17.24 -6.77 -33.99
C ALA A 425 -18.58 -7.46 -33.74
N ILE A 426 -18.54 -8.69 -33.17
CA ILE A 426 -19.76 -9.53 -33.07
C ILE A 426 -20.06 -10.01 -31.65
N ASP A 427 -19.04 -10.10 -30.77
CA ASP A 427 -19.26 -10.58 -29.42
C ASP A 427 -19.85 -9.47 -28.54
N ALA A 428 -20.81 -9.83 -27.71
CA ALA A 428 -21.41 -8.90 -26.77
C ALA A 428 -20.35 -8.44 -25.71
N PRO A 429 -20.26 -7.13 -25.38
CA PRO A 429 -19.37 -6.66 -24.33
C PRO A 429 -19.59 -7.26 -22.95
N SER A 430 -20.74 -7.91 -22.73
CA SER A 430 -21.07 -8.68 -21.53
C SER A 430 -20.55 -10.12 -21.53
N ALA A 431 -20.05 -10.61 -22.67
CA ALA A 431 -19.48 -11.97 -22.75
C ALA A 431 -18.23 -12.10 -21.87
N ALA A 432 -18.08 -13.25 -21.22
CA ALA A 432 -17.00 -13.48 -20.25
C ALA A 432 -15.61 -13.27 -20.86
N ASN A 433 -15.34 -13.84 -22.04
CA ASN A 433 -14.06 -13.66 -22.72
C ASN A 433 -13.81 -12.21 -23.15
N TYR A 434 -14.85 -11.50 -23.60
CA TYR A 434 -14.73 -10.08 -23.95
C TYR A 434 -14.29 -9.25 -22.73
N ARG A 435 -14.97 -9.44 -21.58
CA ARG A 435 -14.63 -8.77 -20.31
C ARG A 435 -13.24 -9.13 -19.83
N SER A 436 -12.91 -10.42 -19.80
CA SER A 436 -11.59 -10.88 -19.36
C SER A 436 -10.47 -10.38 -20.29
N GLY A 437 -10.69 -10.36 -21.59
CA GLY A 437 -9.74 -9.82 -22.56
C GLY A 437 -9.55 -8.31 -22.42
N ALA A 438 -10.62 -7.56 -22.17
CA ALA A 438 -10.54 -6.12 -21.91
C ALA A 438 -9.77 -5.80 -20.62
N VAL A 439 -10.02 -6.55 -19.54
CA VAL A 439 -9.25 -6.39 -18.28
C VAL A 439 -7.77 -6.74 -18.49
N THR A 440 -7.47 -7.83 -19.22
CA THR A 440 -6.10 -8.20 -19.56
C THR A 440 -5.40 -7.09 -20.35
N ASN A 441 -6.09 -6.49 -21.29
CA ASN A 441 -5.56 -5.40 -22.11
C ASN A 441 -5.25 -4.15 -21.26
N ILE A 442 -6.14 -3.77 -20.34
CA ILE A 442 -5.91 -2.65 -19.41
C ILE A 442 -4.74 -2.95 -18.48
N PHE A 443 -4.68 -4.17 -17.92
CA PHE A 443 -3.58 -4.59 -17.05
C PHE A 443 -2.23 -4.50 -17.75
N PHE A 444 -2.14 -5.01 -18.98
CA PHE A 444 -0.92 -4.94 -19.79
C PHE A 444 -0.48 -3.50 -20.05
N TRP A 445 -1.37 -2.65 -20.53
CA TRP A 445 -1.02 -1.28 -20.88
C TRP A 445 -0.70 -0.38 -19.68
N ALA A 446 -1.37 -0.59 -18.57
CA ALA A 446 -1.07 0.17 -17.33
C ALA A 446 0.31 -0.18 -16.78
N ASN A 447 0.69 -1.47 -16.75
CA ASN A 447 2.04 -1.90 -16.38
C ASN A 447 3.10 -1.41 -17.38
N ARG A 448 2.83 -1.51 -18.68
CA ARG A 448 3.73 -1.01 -19.72
C ARG A 448 3.97 0.49 -19.60
N TYR A 449 2.92 1.25 -19.33
CA TYR A 449 3.04 2.69 -19.09
C TYR A 449 3.90 2.98 -17.85
N HIS A 450 3.68 2.24 -16.77
CA HIS A 450 4.50 2.33 -15.55
C HIS A 450 5.98 2.10 -15.87
N ASP A 451 6.32 1.00 -16.56
CA ASP A 451 7.70 0.66 -16.91
C ASP A 451 8.37 1.74 -17.78
N ILE A 452 7.64 2.28 -18.77
CA ILE A 452 8.14 3.34 -19.64
C ILE A 452 8.43 4.62 -18.84
N MET A 453 7.54 5.00 -17.91
CA MET A 453 7.72 6.21 -17.09
C MET A 453 8.92 6.08 -16.16
N ILE A 454 9.10 4.93 -15.52
CA ILE A 454 10.26 4.66 -14.66
C ILE A 454 11.55 4.62 -15.50
N GLY A 455 11.53 3.92 -16.64
CA GLY A 455 12.69 3.77 -17.51
C GLY A 455 13.13 5.07 -18.19
N SER A 456 12.24 6.05 -18.34
CA SER A 456 12.56 7.39 -18.84
C SER A 456 13.26 8.29 -17.80
N GLY A 457 13.37 7.83 -16.54
CA GLY A 457 13.95 8.61 -15.44
C GLY A 457 13.02 9.72 -14.92
N GLU A 458 11.78 9.76 -15.38
CA GLU A 458 10.75 10.61 -14.79
C GLU A 458 10.28 9.98 -13.47
N SER A 459 10.86 10.45 -12.37
CA SER A 459 10.45 10.08 -11.02
C SER A 459 8.98 10.48 -10.83
N LEU A 460 8.10 9.51 -10.72
CA LEU A 460 6.77 9.69 -10.16
C LEU A 460 6.92 9.88 -8.65
N SER A 461 7.40 11.06 -8.23
CA SER A 461 7.51 11.48 -6.84
C SER A 461 6.15 11.90 -6.29
#